data_e77f3e1b783265c6fa63a52936f81332
#
_entry.id   e77f3e1b783265c6fa63a52936f81332
#
_cell.length_a   1.000
_cell.length_b   1.000
_cell.length_c   1.000
_cell.angle_alpha   90.00
_cell.angle_beta   90.00
_cell.angle_gamma   90.00
#
_symmetry.space_group_name_H-M   'P 1'
#
loop_
_entity.id
_entity.type
_entity.pdbx_description
1 polymer ?
#
loop_
_entity_poly.entity_id
_entity_poly.type
_entity_poly.pdbx_seq_one_letter_code
_entity_poly.pdbx_strand_id
1 'polypeptide(L)'
;ATEVKVPELADAIVDITETGSSIKANKLRIVAQLMETTTVLVANKAAWAHPAKRAKIEQIVLMLQGALAAQHMVGLKFNLPKAKLEQVAAALPALRNPTVSPLSNPEWIAVETIIDARQAREFIPTLKAAGAEGIVEYPINKLVY
;
A
#
# COMPACT_ATOMS: atom_id res chain seq x y z
N ALA A 1 -19.61 16.20 -14.76
CA ALA A 1 -19.73 15.05 -13.90
C ALA A 1 -21.20 14.66 -13.75
N THR A 2 -21.51 13.37 -13.80
CA THR A 2 -22.88 12.84 -13.79
C THR A 2 -23.51 13.05 -12.42
N GLU A 3 -22.72 13.00 -11.35
CA GLU A 3 -23.13 13.08 -9.95
C GLU A 3 -23.82 14.42 -9.58
N VAL A 4 -23.45 15.52 -10.23
CA VAL A 4 -24.05 16.83 -9.98
C VAL A 4 -25.49 16.97 -10.50
N LYS A 5 -25.97 15.98 -11.26
CA LYS A 5 -27.32 15.98 -11.83
C LYS A 5 -28.39 15.43 -10.88
N VAL A 6 -27.98 14.86 -9.76
CA VAL A 6 -28.89 14.37 -8.73
C VAL A 6 -29.01 15.42 -7.62
N PRO A 7 -30.21 15.75 -7.13
CA PRO A 7 -31.55 15.24 -7.52
C PRO A 7 -32.24 16.07 -8.63
N GLU A 8 -31.62 17.16 -9.10
CA GLU A 8 -32.32 18.15 -9.95
C GLU A 8 -32.78 17.59 -11.29
N LEU A 9 -32.01 16.69 -11.91
CA LEU A 9 -32.27 16.13 -13.24
C LEU A 9 -32.56 14.64 -13.24
N ALA A 10 -32.27 13.94 -12.15
CA ALA A 10 -32.47 12.49 -12.03
C ALA A 10 -32.59 12.09 -10.57
N ASP A 11 -33.37 11.06 -10.29
CA ASP A 11 -33.50 10.48 -8.94
C ASP A 11 -32.34 9.56 -8.59
N ALA A 12 -31.74 8.93 -9.58
CA ALA A 12 -30.57 8.05 -9.44
C ALA A 12 -29.71 8.08 -10.71
N ILE A 13 -28.46 7.69 -10.58
CA ILE A 13 -27.50 7.56 -11.69
C ILE A 13 -26.78 6.21 -11.60
N VAL A 14 -26.25 5.75 -12.73
CA VAL A 14 -25.28 4.68 -12.80
C VAL A 14 -23.95 5.30 -13.21
N ASP A 15 -22.94 5.10 -12.38
CA ASP A 15 -21.61 5.65 -12.63
C ASP A 15 -20.52 4.71 -12.10
N ILE A 16 -19.28 4.93 -12.51
CA ILE A 16 -18.10 4.20 -12.06
C ILE A 16 -17.45 5.00 -10.94
N THR A 17 -17.20 4.35 -9.82
CA THR A 17 -16.46 4.98 -8.72
C THR A 17 -15.31 4.08 -8.26
N GLU A 18 -14.17 4.69 -7.99
CA GLU A 18 -12.99 4.01 -7.46
C GLU A 18 -12.84 4.28 -5.96
N THR A 19 -12.78 5.54 -5.56
CA THR A 19 -12.59 5.94 -4.15
C THR A 19 -13.86 6.40 -3.46
N GLY A 20 -14.94 6.62 -4.20
CA GLY A 20 -16.18 7.19 -3.70
C GLY A 20 -16.08 8.68 -3.28
N SER A 21 -14.98 9.36 -3.59
CA SER A 21 -14.78 10.76 -3.17
C SER A 21 -15.78 11.72 -3.82
N SER A 22 -16.07 11.58 -5.11
CA SER A 22 -17.07 12.40 -5.83
C SER A 22 -18.48 12.13 -5.33
N ILE A 23 -18.80 10.88 -5.00
CA ILE A 23 -20.08 10.48 -4.39
C ILE A 23 -20.29 11.20 -3.06
N LYS A 24 -19.28 11.19 -2.18
CA LYS A 24 -19.33 11.89 -0.88
C LYS A 24 -19.42 13.41 -1.05
N ALA A 25 -18.64 13.99 -1.98
CA ALA A 25 -18.66 15.42 -2.24
C ALA A 25 -20.04 15.93 -2.73
N ASN A 26 -20.76 15.12 -3.48
CA ASN A 26 -22.11 15.41 -3.95
C ASN A 26 -23.23 14.90 -3.01
N LYS A 27 -22.89 14.46 -1.81
CA LYS A 27 -23.83 13.95 -0.78
C LYS A 27 -24.70 12.79 -1.27
N LEU A 28 -24.17 11.98 -2.18
CA LEU A 28 -24.85 10.81 -2.71
C LEU A 28 -24.48 9.57 -1.88
N ARG A 29 -25.31 8.54 -2.00
CA ARG A 29 -25.04 7.21 -1.43
C ARG A 29 -25.09 6.13 -2.51
N ILE A 30 -24.27 5.11 -2.38
CA ILE A 30 -24.36 3.92 -3.21
C ILE A 30 -25.60 3.12 -2.78
N VAL A 31 -26.51 2.89 -3.72
CA VAL A 31 -27.75 2.10 -3.51
C VAL A 31 -27.48 0.63 -3.79
N ALA A 32 -26.78 0.35 -4.90
CA ALA A 32 -26.40 -1.01 -5.29
C ALA A 32 -25.09 -0.97 -6.09
N GLN A 33 -24.27 -2.00 -5.93
CA GLN A 33 -23.11 -2.26 -6.79
C GLN A 33 -23.57 -3.20 -7.90
N LEU A 34 -23.49 -2.74 -9.15
CA LEU A 34 -23.95 -3.49 -10.31
C LEU A 34 -22.86 -4.38 -10.89
N MET A 35 -21.61 -3.90 -10.87
CA MET A 35 -20.46 -4.58 -11.45
C MET A 35 -19.19 -4.12 -10.76
N GLU A 36 -18.21 -5.00 -10.70
CA GLU A 36 -16.84 -4.68 -10.32
C GLU A 36 -15.94 -4.80 -11.54
N THR A 37 -15.05 -3.81 -11.75
CA THR A 37 -14.11 -3.79 -12.86
C THR A 37 -12.69 -3.61 -12.35
N THR A 38 -11.74 -4.20 -13.05
CA THR A 38 -10.32 -4.03 -12.74
C THR A 38 -9.54 -3.79 -14.02
N THR A 39 -8.42 -3.09 -13.92
CA THR A 39 -7.49 -2.93 -15.01
C THR A 39 -6.77 -4.26 -15.24
N VAL A 40 -6.77 -4.75 -16.48
CA VAL A 40 -6.12 -6.00 -16.87
C VAL A 40 -5.10 -5.78 -17.98
N LEU A 41 -4.01 -6.55 -17.96
CA LEU A 41 -3.09 -6.62 -19.09
C LEU A 41 -3.53 -7.73 -20.00
N VAL A 42 -3.75 -7.41 -21.28
CA VAL A 42 -4.15 -8.38 -22.32
C VAL A 42 -3.00 -8.65 -23.27
N ALA A 43 -2.89 -9.89 -23.73
CA ALA A 43 -1.87 -10.29 -24.68
C ALA A 43 -2.50 -11.06 -25.86
N ASN A 44 -1.91 -10.91 -27.03
CA ASN A 44 -2.24 -11.72 -28.21
C ASN A 44 -1.91 -13.19 -27.94
N LYS A 45 -2.81 -14.11 -28.32
CA LYS A 45 -2.65 -15.56 -28.09
C LYS A 45 -1.37 -16.12 -28.71
N ALA A 46 -0.98 -15.68 -29.91
CA ALA A 46 0.25 -16.14 -30.58
C ALA A 46 1.50 -15.60 -29.85
N ALA A 47 1.47 -14.36 -29.34
CA ALA A 47 2.56 -13.83 -28.52
C ALA A 47 2.69 -14.57 -27.20
N TRP A 48 1.57 -14.90 -26.55
CA TRP A 48 1.55 -15.68 -25.31
C TRP A 48 2.06 -17.12 -25.49
N ALA A 49 1.79 -17.75 -26.62
CA ALA A 49 2.29 -19.09 -26.96
C ALA A 49 3.80 -19.10 -27.25
N HIS A 50 4.42 -17.97 -27.59
CA HIS A 50 5.84 -17.88 -27.91
C HIS A 50 6.68 -17.69 -26.62
N PRO A 51 7.57 -18.65 -26.25
CA PRO A 51 8.24 -18.64 -24.93
C PRO A 51 8.98 -17.33 -24.59
N ALA A 52 9.77 -16.79 -25.52
CA ALA A 52 10.54 -15.57 -25.27
C ALA A 52 9.64 -14.33 -25.10
N LYS A 53 8.54 -14.24 -25.87
CA LYS A 53 7.58 -13.12 -25.73
C LYS A 53 6.79 -13.25 -24.44
N ARG A 54 6.36 -14.45 -24.08
CA ARG A 54 5.68 -14.72 -22.81
C ARG A 54 6.54 -14.32 -21.62
N ALA A 55 7.80 -14.77 -21.59
CA ALA A 55 8.73 -14.40 -20.51
C ALA A 55 8.88 -12.88 -20.37
N LYS A 56 8.92 -12.14 -21.49
CA LYS A 56 8.98 -10.68 -21.47
C LYS A 56 7.69 -10.04 -20.95
N ILE A 57 6.53 -10.56 -21.31
CA ILE A 57 5.23 -10.12 -20.80
C ILE A 57 5.16 -10.34 -19.29
N GLU A 58 5.54 -11.52 -18.80
CA GLU A 58 5.56 -11.86 -17.37
C GLU A 58 6.49 -10.94 -16.57
N GLN A 59 7.66 -10.57 -17.11
CA GLN A 59 8.55 -9.57 -16.50
C GLN A 59 7.87 -8.19 -16.40
N ILE A 60 7.18 -7.76 -17.45
CA ILE A 60 6.45 -6.47 -17.42
C ILE A 60 5.34 -6.51 -16.37
N VAL A 61 4.56 -7.60 -16.32
CA VAL A 61 3.51 -7.80 -15.32
C VAL A 61 4.08 -7.70 -13.91
N LEU A 62 5.17 -8.41 -13.63
CA LEU A 62 5.85 -8.39 -12.33
C LEU A 62 6.22 -6.95 -11.91
N MET A 63 6.80 -6.17 -12.84
CA MET A 63 7.21 -4.80 -12.56
C MET A 63 6.02 -3.85 -12.33
N LEU A 64 4.93 -4.03 -13.08
CA LEU A 64 3.71 -3.25 -12.91
C LEU A 64 3.00 -3.60 -11.59
N GLN A 65 2.87 -4.89 -11.29
CA GLN A 65 2.31 -5.36 -10.01
C GLN A 65 3.13 -4.86 -8.82
N GLY A 66 4.46 -4.88 -8.92
CA GLY A 66 5.34 -4.34 -7.88
C GLY A 66 5.14 -2.83 -7.67
N ALA A 67 4.91 -2.06 -8.72
CA ALA A 67 4.62 -0.63 -8.61
C ALA A 67 3.25 -0.38 -7.96
N LEU A 68 2.22 -1.15 -8.33
CA LEU A 68 0.89 -1.07 -7.72
C LEU A 68 0.93 -1.47 -6.24
N ALA A 69 1.64 -2.54 -5.90
CA ALA A 69 1.80 -2.99 -4.52
C ALA A 69 2.48 -1.94 -3.63
N ALA A 70 3.36 -1.10 -4.21
CA ALA A 70 4.07 -0.06 -3.49
C ALA A 70 3.26 1.23 -3.26
N GLN A 71 2.13 1.45 -3.97
CA GLN A 71 1.42 2.74 -3.97
C GLN A 71 0.99 3.25 -2.59
N HIS A 72 0.69 2.35 -1.67
CA HIS A 72 0.24 2.70 -0.33
C HIS A 72 1.23 2.28 0.76
N MET A 73 2.41 1.81 0.34
CA MET A 73 3.43 1.30 1.25
C MET A 73 4.57 2.30 1.41
N VAL A 74 5.14 2.31 2.60
CA VAL A 74 6.32 3.10 2.95
C VAL A 74 7.36 2.21 3.62
N GLY A 75 8.62 2.56 3.43
CA GLY A 75 9.70 2.05 4.26
C GLY A 75 9.75 2.83 5.56
N LEU A 76 9.84 2.14 6.68
CA LEU A 76 9.99 2.71 8.00
C LEU A 76 11.28 2.18 8.61
N LYS A 77 12.18 3.08 8.98
CA LYS A 77 13.45 2.76 9.64
C LYS A 77 13.56 3.55 10.94
N PHE A 78 14.04 2.90 11.98
CA PHE A 78 14.24 3.55 13.29
C PHE A 78 15.29 2.80 14.13
N ASN A 79 15.87 3.49 15.09
CA ASN A 79 16.72 2.91 16.11
C ASN A 79 15.89 2.65 17.37
N LEU A 80 16.11 1.52 18.01
CA LEU A 80 15.33 1.08 19.17
C LEU A 80 16.25 0.46 20.23
N PRO A 81 16.02 0.70 21.54
CA PRO A 81 16.66 -0.09 22.59
C PRO A 81 16.33 -1.59 22.39
N LYS A 82 17.36 -2.44 22.39
CA LYS A 82 17.23 -3.88 22.12
C LYS A 82 16.20 -4.57 23.01
N ALA A 83 16.12 -4.16 24.28
CA ALA A 83 15.14 -4.69 25.24
C ALA A 83 13.68 -4.41 24.87
N LYS A 84 13.40 -3.47 23.95
CA LYS A 84 12.06 -3.12 23.49
C LYS A 84 11.63 -3.83 22.21
N LEU A 85 12.51 -4.63 21.59
CA LEU A 85 12.23 -5.26 20.29
C LEU A 85 10.97 -6.12 20.32
N GLU A 86 10.82 -7.00 21.30
CA GLU A 86 9.66 -7.92 21.37
C GLU A 86 8.34 -7.14 21.51
N GLN A 87 8.32 -6.12 22.38
CA GLN A 87 7.16 -5.26 22.58
C GLN A 87 6.75 -4.54 21.30
N VAL A 88 7.73 -3.98 20.59
CA VAL A 88 7.50 -3.23 19.34
C VAL A 88 7.13 -4.18 18.20
N ALA A 89 7.81 -5.32 18.07
CA ALA A 89 7.53 -6.32 17.04
C ALA A 89 6.11 -6.91 17.15
N ALA A 90 5.62 -7.14 18.36
CA ALA A 90 4.27 -7.63 18.61
C ALA A 90 3.18 -6.61 18.19
N ALA A 91 3.49 -5.32 18.27
CA ALA A 91 2.57 -4.24 17.87
C ALA A 91 2.74 -3.78 16.42
N LEU A 92 3.78 -4.25 15.72
CA LEU A 92 4.13 -3.80 14.38
C LEU A 92 3.17 -4.40 13.34
N PRO A 93 2.34 -3.60 12.66
CA PRO A 93 1.44 -4.08 11.60
C PRO A 93 2.21 -4.27 10.27
N ALA A 94 3.35 -4.96 10.33
CA ALA A 94 4.29 -5.05 9.22
C ALA A 94 4.14 -6.31 8.41
N LEU A 95 4.69 -6.28 7.20
CA LEU A 95 4.98 -7.46 6.40
C LEU A 95 5.94 -8.37 7.16
N ARG A 96 5.43 -9.46 7.73
CA ARG A 96 6.16 -10.52 8.46
C ARG A 96 7.37 -10.00 9.24
N ASN A 97 8.48 -10.51 9.31
CA ASN A 97 9.58 -10.13 10.19
C ASN A 97 10.29 -8.85 9.75
N PRO A 98 10.46 -7.83 10.63
CA PRO A 98 11.30 -6.67 10.32
C PRO A 98 12.76 -7.07 10.18
N THR A 99 13.52 -6.33 9.37
CA THR A 99 14.97 -6.45 9.35
C THR A 99 15.54 -5.79 10.60
N VAL A 100 16.37 -6.52 11.34
CA VAL A 100 17.02 -6.03 12.56
C VAL A 100 18.52 -6.07 12.35
N SER A 101 19.20 -4.94 12.59
CA SER A 101 20.66 -4.81 12.47
C SER A 101 21.27 -4.27 13.75
N PRO A 102 22.43 -4.78 14.20
CA PRO A 102 23.15 -4.22 15.35
C PRO A 102 23.66 -2.81 15.06
N LEU A 103 23.71 -1.98 16.07
CA LEU A 103 24.36 -0.68 16.02
C LEU A 103 25.72 -0.71 16.74
N SER A 104 26.49 0.37 16.61
CA SER A 104 27.77 0.52 17.34
C SER A 104 27.61 0.48 18.86
N ASN A 105 26.47 0.94 19.37
CA ASN A 105 26.05 0.70 20.76
C ASN A 105 25.31 -0.64 20.83
N PRO A 106 25.83 -1.66 21.55
CA PRO A 106 25.24 -3.00 21.61
C PRO A 106 23.85 -3.07 22.26
N GLU A 107 23.49 -2.06 23.04
CA GLU A 107 22.15 -1.92 23.66
C GLU A 107 21.09 -1.42 22.67
N TRP A 108 21.50 -1.01 21.48
CA TRP A 108 20.61 -0.45 20.46
C TRP A 108 20.66 -1.26 19.17
N ILE A 109 19.54 -1.28 18.47
CA ILE A 109 19.37 -1.93 17.18
C ILE A 109 18.72 -0.96 16.18
N ALA A 110 19.06 -1.12 14.92
CA ALA A 110 18.30 -0.53 13.81
C ALA A 110 17.23 -1.53 13.36
N VAL A 111 16.02 -1.04 13.17
CA VAL A 111 14.89 -1.83 12.68
C VAL A 111 14.42 -1.21 11.37
N GLU A 112 14.20 -2.04 10.36
CA GLU A 112 13.67 -1.62 9.07
C GLU A 112 12.53 -2.52 8.65
N THR A 113 11.45 -1.92 8.17
CA THR A 113 10.25 -2.63 7.75
C THR A 113 9.51 -1.90 6.65
N ILE A 114 8.59 -2.59 5.99
CA ILE A 114 7.67 -2.03 5.02
C ILE A 114 6.26 -2.15 5.59
N ILE A 115 5.50 -1.06 5.53
CA ILE A 115 4.21 -0.93 6.21
C ILE A 115 3.28 -0.02 5.39
N ASP A 116 1.98 -0.18 5.53
CA ASP A 116 1.01 0.75 4.95
C ASP A 116 1.20 2.17 5.52
N ALA A 117 1.15 3.18 4.66
CA ALA A 117 1.41 4.57 5.03
C ALA A 117 0.43 5.14 6.06
N ARG A 118 -0.82 4.62 6.14
CA ARG A 118 -1.77 5.02 7.17
C ARG A 118 -1.39 4.42 8.50
N GLN A 119 -1.05 3.13 8.51
CA GLN A 119 -0.57 2.43 9.68
C GLN A 119 0.74 3.01 10.20
N ALA A 120 1.66 3.44 9.32
CA ALA A 120 2.90 4.11 9.73
C ALA A 120 2.61 5.37 10.57
N ARG A 121 1.68 6.21 10.12
CA ARG A 121 1.28 7.44 10.85
C ARG A 121 0.73 7.15 12.25
N GLU A 122 -0.04 6.09 12.39
CA GLU A 122 -0.61 5.68 13.68
C GLU A 122 0.46 5.03 14.58
N PHE A 123 1.44 4.37 13.98
CA PHE A 123 2.46 3.61 14.70
C PHE A 123 3.67 4.46 15.16
N ILE A 124 4.03 5.52 14.44
CA ILE A 124 5.15 6.41 14.79
C ILE A 124 5.07 6.95 16.24
N PRO A 125 3.91 7.44 16.74
CA PRO A 125 3.78 7.85 18.14
C PRO A 125 4.07 6.72 19.13
N THR A 126 3.64 5.50 18.83
CA THR A 126 3.90 4.31 19.65
C THR A 126 5.39 3.95 19.69
N LEU A 127 6.08 4.05 18.55
CA LEU A 127 7.53 3.88 18.47
C LEU A 127 8.25 4.92 19.33
N LYS A 128 7.83 6.18 19.25
CA LYS A 128 8.43 7.25 20.04
C LYS A 128 8.23 7.05 21.55
N ALA A 129 7.05 6.60 21.95
CA ALA A 129 6.74 6.26 23.34
C ALA A 129 7.57 5.03 23.85
N ALA A 130 7.90 4.10 22.97
CA ALA A 130 8.78 2.98 23.28
C ALA A 130 10.28 3.35 23.39
N GLY A 131 10.61 4.61 23.10
CA GLY A 131 11.99 5.12 23.15
C GLY A 131 12.74 5.01 21.82
N ALA A 132 12.04 4.80 20.71
CA ALA A 132 12.66 4.81 19.39
C ALA A 132 13.19 6.20 19.01
N GLU A 133 14.30 6.20 18.28
CA GLU A 133 14.98 7.41 17.81
C GLU A 133 15.31 7.27 16.32
N GLY A 134 15.56 8.40 15.65
CA GLY A 134 15.93 8.41 14.23
C GLY A 134 14.87 7.76 13.34
N ILE A 135 13.59 7.98 13.64
CA ILE A 135 12.48 7.40 12.88
C ILE A 135 12.42 8.10 11.53
N VAL A 136 12.56 7.32 10.46
CA VAL A 136 12.55 7.79 9.07
C VAL A 136 11.49 7.02 8.30
N GLU A 137 10.57 7.75 7.67
CA GLU A 137 9.64 7.24 6.69
C GLU A 137 10.12 7.64 5.29
N TYR A 138 10.10 6.70 4.33
CA TYR A 138 10.49 6.97 2.95
C TYR A 138 9.58 6.24 1.96
N PRO A 139 9.34 6.83 0.77
CA PRO A 139 8.49 6.22 -0.24
C PRO A 139 9.16 5.00 -0.87
N ILE A 140 8.34 4.03 -1.28
CA ILE A 140 8.78 2.83 -1.99
C ILE A 140 8.29 2.93 -3.43
N ASN A 141 9.20 2.75 -4.40
CA ASN A 141 8.85 2.78 -5.81
C ASN A 141 8.26 1.46 -6.31
N LYS A 142 8.72 0.34 -5.76
CA LYS A 142 8.27 -1.00 -6.14
C LYS A 142 8.41 -1.94 -4.94
N LEU A 143 7.44 -2.84 -4.82
CA LEU A 143 7.44 -3.92 -3.84
C LEU A 143 7.11 -5.22 -4.57
N VAL A 144 8.08 -6.13 -4.63
CA VAL A 144 7.92 -7.44 -5.27
C VAL A 144 7.97 -8.50 -4.16
N TYR A 145 6.91 -9.30 -4.06
CA TYR A 145 6.80 -10.37 -3.06
C TYR A 145 7.44 -11.67 -3.54
#